data_6cc866a907092827a1fe4e14d6ffdf60
#
_entry.id   6cc866a907092827a1fe4e14d6ffdf60
#
_cell.length_a   1.000
_cell.length_b   1.000
_cell.length_c   1.000
_cell.angle_alpha   90.00
_cell.angle_beta   90.00
_cell.angle_gamma   90.00
#
_symmetry.space_group_name_H-M   'P 1'
#
loop_
_entity.id
_entity.type
_entity.pdbx_description
1 polymer ?
#
loop_
_entity_poly.entity_id
_entity_poly.type
_entity_poly.pdbx_seq_one_letter_code
_entity_poly.pdbx_strand_id
1 'polypeptide(L)'
;GIIAETAGIKMGELGTTTFRPPYTPLTFGTIVGRNVGEYFDTFRRTPMNDWHIKHKAEFENVGQWKRAWYYSINGESMHEAVQRESKAARVSAGILDASTLGKIDIQGSDASEFLNRVYTNAWSKLAIGKCRYGLMLNEDGMVYDDGVTTRLDENHYIMTTTTGGAANVLGKLEDYLQTEWPELDVFLTSVTDHFSTVSVCGPNSRKILNKIIPNLDLSDESLPHMSFKYAHIGKIKCRV
;
A
#
# COMPACT_ATOMS: atom_id res chain seq x y z
N GLY A 1 34.87 22.92 -27.04
CA GLY A 1 35.70 22.02 -27.80
C GLY A 1 35.21 21.91 -29.21
N ILE A 2 34.46 20.87 -29.56
CA ILE A 2 34.08 20.50 -30.94
C ILE A 2 33.41 21.66 -31.70
N ILE A 3 32.48 22.40 -31.06
CA ILE A 3 31.79 23.53 -31.69
C ILE A 3 32.80 24.66 -32.05
N ALA A 4 33.72 24.99 -31.15
CA ALA A 4 34.74 26.00 -31.40
C ALA A 4 35.62 25.59 -32.57
N GLU A 5 36.08 24.35 -32.57
CA GLU A 5 36.94 23.78 -33.62
C GLU A 5 36.24 23.76 -34.99
N THR A 6 34.98 23.26 -35.03
CA THR A 6 34.17 23.21 -36.25
C THR A 6 33.85 24.60 -36.79
N ALA A 7 33.65 25.62 -35.92
CA ALA A 7 33.32 26.97 -36.28
C ALA A 7 34.57 27.85 -36.52
N GLY A 8 35.81 27.34 -36.29
CA GLY A 8 37.03 28.14 -36.40
C GLY A 8 37.14 29.26 -35.38
N ILE A 9 36.45 29.18 -34.26
CA ILE A 9 36.35 30.23 -33.22
C ILE A 9 37.24 29.80 -32.05
N LYS A 10 37.92 30.76 -31.44
CA LYS A 10 38.71 30.50 -30.25
C LYS A 10 37.79 30.10 -29.08
N MET A 11 38.20 29.12 -28.29
CA MET A 11 37.43 28.58 -27.18
C MET A 11 36.93 29.64 -26.22
N GLY A 12 37.74 30.65 -25.93
CA GLY A 12 37.38 31.77 -25.05
C GLY A 12 36.30 32.71 -25.60
N GLU A 13 36.08 32.71 -26.92
CA GLU A 13 35.07 33.56 -27.57
C GLU A 13 33.67 32.95 -27.55
N LEU A 14 33.58 31.62 -27.34
CA LEU A 14 32.31 30.92 -27.22
C LEU A 14 31.62 31.12 -25.85
N GLY A 15 32.33 31.64 -24.89
CA GLY A 15 31.89 31.66 -23.51
C GLY A 15 31.89 30.26 -22.89
N THR A 16 31.65 30.20 -21.61
CA THR A 16 31.49 28.96 -20.85
C THR A 16 30.06 28.77 -20.35
N THR A 17 29.58 27.58 -20.42
CA THR A 17 28.34 27.28 -19.75
C THR A 17 28.53 27.35 -18.24
N THR A 18 27.69 28.09 -17.55
CA THR A 18 27.66 28.13 -16.11
C THR A 18 26.54 27.22 -15.60
N PHE A 19 26.81 26.52 -14.51
CA PHE A 19 25.75 25.80 -13.83
C PHE A 19 24.69 26.78 -13.34
N ARG A 20 23.42 26.43 -13.56
CA ARG A 20 22.30 27.14 -12.94
C ARG A 20 22.07 26.55 -11.55
N PRO A 21 21.70 27.37 -10.55
CA PRO A 21 21.20 26.82 -9.30
C PRO A 21 19.94 25.95 -9.55
N PRO A 22 19.76 24.85 -8.83
CA PRO A 22 20.68 24.31 -7.83
C PRO A 22 21.89 23.61 -8.48
N TYR A 23 23.06 23.76 -7.87
CA TYR A 23 24.32 23.19 -8.37
C TYR A 23 24.43 21.67 -8.19
N THR A 24 23.50 21.08 -7.46
CA THR A 24 23.33 19.64 -7.30
C THR A 24 21.90 19.27 -7.67
N PRO A 25 21.64 18.04 -8.15
CA PRO A 25 20.29 17.59 -8.39
C PRO A 25 19.46 17.67 -7.11
N LEU A 26 18.36 18.40 -7.16
CA LEU A 26 17.40 18.52 -6.07
C LEU A 26 16.04 18.01 -6.52
N THR A 27 15.35 17.31 -5.64
CA THR A 27 13.96 16.94 -5.88
C THR A 27 13.05 18.18 -5.80
N PHE A 28 11.94 18.16 -6.52
CA PHE A 28 10.95 19.21 -6.42
C PHE A 28 10.44 19.42 -4.98
N GLY A 29 10.29 18.34 -4.20
CA GLY A 29 9.89 18.43 -2.80
C GLY A 29 10.90 19.20 -1.93
N THR A 30 12.20 19.13 -2.23
CA THR A 30 13.23 19.91 -1.54
C THR A 30 13.15 21.40 -1.92
N ILE A 31 12.90 21.70 -3.20
CA ILE A 31 12.76 23.09 -3.69
C ILE A 31 11.53 23.76 -3.11
N VAL A 32 10.42 23.05 -3.05
CA VAL A 32 9.15 23.54 -2.50
C VAL A 32 9.25 23.82 -1.00
N GLY A 33 10.07 23.05 -0.29
CA GLY A 33 10.26 23.19 1.15
C GLY A 33 9.20 22.44 1.99
N ARG A 34 9.25 22.61 3.31
CA ARG A 34 8.37 21.89 4.24
C ARG A 34 7.04 22.61 4.52
N ASN A 35 6.99 23.91 4.35
CA ASN A 35 5.85 24.76 4.69
C ASN A 35 5.03 25.10 3.45
N VAL A 36 4.67 24.08 2.67
CA VAL A 36 3.90 24.29 1.43
C VAL A 36 2.40 24.44 1.69
N GLY A 37 1.93 24.09 2.87
CA GLY A 37 0.53 24.24 3.27
C GLY A 37 -0.42 23.63 2.24
N GLU A 38 -1.41 24.42 1.83
CA GLU A 38 -2.44 24.01 0.87
C GLU A 38 -1.91 23.77 -0.55
N TYR A 39 -0.71 24.23 -0.89
CA TYR A 39 -0.09 24.01 -2.20
C TYR A 39 0.41 22.58 -2.41
N PHE A 40 0.53 21.79 -1.34
CA PHE A 40 0.87 20.38 -1.42
C PHE A 40 -0.34 19.54 -1.02
N ASP A 41 -1.31 19.45 -1.91
CA ASP A 41 -2.46 18.54 -1.71
C ASP A 41 -2.15 17.17 -2.33
N THR A 42 -2.34 16.12 -1.54
CA THR A 42 -2.21 14.75 -2.05
C THR A 42 -3.30 14.48 -3.08
N PHE A 43 -2.95 13.90 -4.22
CA PHE A 43 -3.89 13.72 -5.34
C PHE A 43 -4.59 12.37 -5.37
N ARG A 44 -4.02 11.34 -4.71
CA ARG A 44 -4.62 9.99 -4.72
C ARG A 44 -5.82 9.94 -3.79
N ARG A 45 -6.90 9.37 -4.30
CA ARG A 45 -8.18 9.22 -3.58
C ARG A 45 -8.59 7.76 -3.61
N THR A 46 -9.18 7.27 -2.51
CA THR A 46 -9.75 5.93 -2.46
C THR A 46 -11.07 5.87 -3.22
N PRO A 47 -11.52 4.68 -3.64
CA PRO A 47 -12.86 4.52 -4.23
C PRO A 47 -14.00 4.97 -3.31
N MET A 48 -13.77 5.05 -1.99
CA MET A 48 -14.76 5.51 -1.02
C MET A 48 -14.69 7.02 -0.73
N ASN A 49 -13.80 7.77 -1.40
CA ASN A 49 -13.57 9.19 -1.09
C ASN A 49 -14.86 10.03 -1.05
N ASP A 50 -15.74 9.89 -2.04
CA ASP A 50 -16.97 10.67 -2.10
C ASP A 50 -17.94 10.32 -0.96
N TRP A 51 -17.94 9.05 -0.56
CA TRP A 51 -18.70 8.60 0.62
C TRP A 51 -18.14 9.24 1.90
N HIS A 52 -16.81 9.29 2.05
CA HIS A 52 -16.16 9.93 3.19
C HIS A 52 -16.49 11.42 3.26
N ILE A 53 -16.40 12.14 2.14
CA ILE A 53 -16.77 13.58 2.06
C ILE A 53 -18.23 13.78 2.46
N LYS A 54 -19.15 12.97 1.90
CA LYS A 54 -20.57 13.04 2.21
C LYS A 54 -20.85 12.83 3.71
N HIS A 55 -20.05 11.99 4.38
CA HIS A 55 -20.18 11.70 5.81
C HIS A 55 -19.28 12.56 6.67
N LYS A 56 -18.74 13.66 6.12
CA LYS A 56 -17.95 14.66 6.85
C LYS A 56 -16.73 14.06 7.56
N ALA A 57 -16.03 13.15 6.88
CA ALA A 57 -14.75 12.66 7.37
C ALA A 57 -13.73 13.79 7.42
N GLU A 58 -12.95 13.82 8.47
CA GLU A 58 -11.69 14.54 8.49
C GLU A 58 -10.61 13.67 7.82
N PHE A 59 -9.68 14.32 7.09
CA PHE A 59 -8.71 13.61 6.29
C PHE A 59 -7.28 13.85 6.78
N GLU A 60 -6.44 12.85 6.59
CA GLU A 60 -4.99 12.95 6.75
C GLU A 60 -4.26 12.63 5.44
N ASN A 61 -3.06 13.17 5.30
CA ASN A 61 -2.17 12.87 4.18
C ASN A 61 -1.20 11.75 4.59
N VAL A 62 -1.26 10.61 3.88
CA VAL A 62 -0.34 9.48 4.11
C VAL A 62 0.31 9.11 2.78
N GLY A 63 1.60 9.41 2.65
CA GLY A 63 2.26 9.35 1.35
C GLY A 63 1.57 10.29 0.36
N GLN A 64 1.13 9.75 -0.77
CA GLN A 64 0.38 10.50 -1.80
C GLN A 64 -1.14 10.36 -1.67
N TRP A 65 -1.61 9.72 -0.61
CA TRP A 65 -3.02 9.47 -0.40
C TRP A 65 -3.65 10.48 0.54
N LYS A 66 -4.88 10.90 0.21
CA LYS A 66 -5.80 11.54 1.14
C LYS A 66 -6.68 10.44 1.74
N ARG A 67 -6.46 10.14 3.00
CA ARG A 67 -7.12 9.06 3.72
C ARG A 67 -8.10 9.60 4.74
N ALA A 68 -9.31 9.02 4.83
CA ALA A 68 -10.23 9.34 5.92
C ALA A 68 -9.60 8.95 7.26
N TRP A 69 -9.61 9.87 8.20
CA TRP A 69 -8.96 9.75 9.51
C TRP A 69 -9.98 9.46 10.60
N TYR A 70 -10.93 10.34 10.80
CA TYR A 70 -12.02 10.18 11.78
C TYR A 70 -13.26 10.94 11.31
N TYR A 71 -14.40 10.73 12.01
CA TYR A 71 -15.66 11.39 11.70
C TYR A 71 -16.17 12.15 12.93
N SER A 72 -16.06 13.47 12.92
CA SER A 72 -16.59 14.31 14.00
C SER A 72 -18.12 14.36 13.95
N ILE A 73 -18.77 14.21 15.09
CA ILE A 73 -20.23 14.33 15.27
C ILE A 73 -20.48 15.44 16.28
N ASN A 74 -21.38 16.38 15.94
CA ASN A 74 -21.81 17.44 16.85
C ASN A 74 -20.69 18.33 17.42
N GLY A 75 -19.62 18.54 16.64
CA GLY A 75 -18.51 19.40 17.06
C GLY A 75 -17.51 18.73 18.01
N GLU A 76 -17.49 17.39 18.06
CA GLU A 76 -16.46 16.65 18.79
C GLU A 76 -15.05 17.06 18.34
N SER A 77 -14.13 17.13 19.28
CA SER A 77 -12.70 17.16 18.99
C SER A 77 -12.24 15.82 18.41
N MET A 78 -11.07 15.82 17.78
CA MET A 78 -10.44 14.58 17.28
C MET A 78 -10.36 13.50 18.37
N HIS A 79 -9.93 13.85 19.58
CA HIS A 79 -9.80 12.88 20.67
C HIS A 79 -11.13 12.26 21.09
N GLU A 80 -12.19 13.05 21.16
CA GLU A 80 -13.53 12.56 21.49
C GLU A 80 -14.08 11.66 20.40
N ALA A 81 -13.94 12.05 19.13
CA ALA A 81 -14.33 11.24 17.98
C ALA A 81 -13.60 9.90 17.96
N VAL A 82 -12.28 9.90 18.10
CA VAL A 82 -11.43 8.69 18.13
C VAL A 82 -11.79 7.78 19.30
N GLN A 83 -12.03 8.32 20.49
CA GLN A 83 -12.50 7.53 21.64
C GLN A 83 -13.84 6.86 21.39
N ARG A 84 -14.80 7.59 20.84
CA ARG A 84 -16.13 7.07 20.48
C ARG A 84 -16.04 5.98 19.43
N GLU A 85 -15.28 6.19 18.36
CA GLU A 85 -15.10 5.22 17.27
C GLU A 85 -14.38 3.96 17.75
N SER A 86 -13.31 4.12 18.51
CA SER A 86 -12.56 3.00 19.11
C SER A 86 -13.44 2.19 20.06
N LYS A 87 -14.25 2.85 20.88
CA LYS A 87 -15.20 2.17 21.76
C LYS A 87 -16.25 1.41 20.96
N ALA A 88 -16.81 2.02 19.91
CA ALA A 88 -17.78 1.36 19.03
C ALA A 88 -17.20 0.10 18.37
N ALA A 89 -15.98 0.18 17.86
CA ALA A 89 -15.29 -0.99 17.29
C ALA A 89 -15.07 -2.11 18.32
N ARG A 90 -14.81 -1.76 19.59
CA ARG A 90 -14.60 -2.75 20.67
C ARG A 90 -15.88 -3.44 21.13
N VAL A 91 -16.99 -2.70 21.21
CA VAL A 91 -18.25 -3.24 21.80
C VAL A 91 -19.27 -3.66 20.73
N SER A 92 -19.08 -3.26 19.49
CA SER A 92 -20.00 -3.54 18.39
C SER A 92 -19.28 -3.85 17.09
N ALA A 93 -19.09 -2.84 16.24
CA ALA A 93 -18.35 -2.99 14.99
C ALA A 93 -17.79 -1.65 14.53
N GLY A 94 -16.69 -1.71 13.79
CA GLY A 94 -16.10 -0.58 13.08
C GLY A 94 -15.84 -0.95 11.62
N ILE A 95 -15.81 0.06 10.76
CA ILE A 95 -15.43 -0.03 9.36
C ILE A 95 -14.27 0.93 9.10
N LEU A 96 -13.25 0.45 8.38
CA LEU A 96 -12.08 1.23 7.99
C LEU A 96 -11.83 1.05 6.50
N ASP A 97 -11.66 2.16 5.79
CA ASP A 97 -11.17 2.14 4.41
C ASP A 97 -9.66 1.87 4.39
N ALA A 98 -9.29 0.66 4.07
CA ALA A 98 -7.92 0.19 3.96
C ALA A 98 -7.41 0.15 2.50
N SER A 99 -8.10 0.84 1.58
CA SER A 99 -7.74 0.85 0.16
C SER A 99 -6.38 1.47 -0.11
N THR A 100 -5.86 2.29 0.81
CA THR A 100 -4.56 2.95 0.66
C THR A 100 -3.35 2.03 0.92
N LEU A 101 -3.53 0.89 1.59
CA LEU A 101 -2.46 -0.09 1.76
C LEU A 101 -1.93 -0.53 0.40
N GLY A 102 -0.62 -0.61 0.26
CA GLY A 102 0.00 -1.16 -0.95
C GLY A 102 -0.45 -2.60 -1.17
N LYS A 103 -0.62 -2.99 -2.43
CA LYS A 103 -0.94 -4.35 -2.84
C LYS A 103 -0.07 -4.73 -4.02
N ILE A 104 0.68 -5.79 -3.86
CA ILE A 104 1.58 -6.32 -4.88
C ILE A 104 1.12 -7.74 -5.20
N ASP A 105 0.83 -7.97 -6.47
CA ASP A 105 0.58 -9.30 -7.03
C ASP A 105 1.92 -9.94 -7.37
N ILE A 106 2.13 -11.17 -6.93
CA ILE A 106 3.39 -11.92 -7.06
C ILE A 106 3.06 -13.26 -7.69
N GLN A 107 3.58 -13.50 -8.88
CA GLN A 107 3.36 -14.72 -9.63
C GLN A 107 4.69 -15.30 -10.12
N GLY A 108 4.75 -16.61 -10.31
CA GLY A 108 5.90 -17.31 -10.85
C GLY A 108 6.20 -18.58 -10.10
N SER A 109 6.92 -19.50 -10.74
CA SER A 109 7.28 -20.81 -10.16
C SER A 109 8.12 -20.66 -8.90
N ASP A 110 8.90 -19.58 -8.79
CA ASP A 110 9.81 -19.31 -7.68
C ASP A 110 9.25 -18.26 -6.69
N ALA A 111 7.95 -17.89 -6.81
CA ALA A 111 7.34 -16.87 -5.95
C ALA A 111 7.45 -17.20 -4.45
N SER A 112 7.27 -18.46 -4.05
CA SER A 112 7.41 -18.87 -2.66
C SER A 112 8.83 -18.79 -2.14
N GLU A 113 9.81 -19.16 -2.96
CA GLU A 113 11.24 -19.06 -2.64
C GLU A 113 11.68 -17.60 -2.53
N PHE A 114 11.27 -16.76 -3.47
CA PHE A 114 11.52 -15.32 -3.41
C PHE A 114 10.99 -14.70 -2.11
N LEU A 115 9.74 -14.98 -1.77
CA LEU A 115 9.16 -14.51 -0.50
C LEU A 115 9.91 -15.01 0.73
N ASN A 116 10.41 -16.27 0.73
CA ASN A 116 11.24 -16.80 1.81
C ASN A 116 12.57 -16.05 1.98
N ARG A 117 13.16 -15.53 0.91
CA ARG A 117 14.40 -14.76 0.97
C ARG A 117 14.16 -13.35 1.49
N VAL A 118 13.02 -12.75 1.19
CA VAL A 118 12.71 -11.34 1.52
C VAL A 118 12.11 -11.18 2.91
N TYR A 119 11.23 -12.08 3.32
CA TYR A 119 10.46 -11.97 4.56
C TYR A 119 10.92 -12.97 5.62
N THR A 120 10.69 -12.63 6.88
CA THR A 120 11.11 -13.45 8.04
C THR A 120 10.36 -14.77 8.20
N ASN A 121 9.32 -15.04 7.42
CA ASN A 121 8.45 -16.20 7.54
C ASN A 121 8.68 -17.25 6.44
N ALA A 122 8.28 -18.50 6.71
CA ALA A 122 8.36 -19.60 5.74
C ALA A 122 7.14 -19.62 4.82
N TRP A 123 7.21 -18.94 3.69
CA TRP A 123 6.10 -18.81 2.74
C TRP A 123 5.82 -20.09 1.94
N SER A 124 6.85 -20.88 1.65
CA SER A 124 6.70 -22.20 1.01
C SER A 124 5.79 -23.15 1.78
N LYS A 125 5.68 -22.97 3.11
CA LYS A 125 4.79 -23.73 4.00
C LYS A 125 3.40 -23.12 4.16
N LEU A 126 3.09 -22.01 3.51
CA LEU A 126 1.77 -21.38 3.55
C LEU A 126 0.84 -22.17 2.61
N ALA A 127 -0.24 -22.73 3.14
CA ALA A 127 -1.22 -23.43 2.32
C ALA A 127 -2.02 -22.46 1.42
N ILE A 128 -2.49 -22.91 0.27
CA ILE A 128 -3.40 -22.17 -0.59
C ILE A 128 -4.66 -21.81 0.21
N GLY A 129 -5.16 -20.59 0.03
CA GLY A 129 -6.31 -20.07 0.77
C GLY A 129 -5.99 -19.52 2.16
N LYS A 130 -4.70 -19.49 2.53
CA LYS A 130 -4.23 -18.96 3.81
C LYS A 130 -3.48 -17.66 3.65
N CYS A 131 -3.52 -16.88 4.73
CA CYS A 131 -2.80 -15.62 4.87
C CYS A 131 -1.73 -15.74 5.96
N ARG A 132 -0.71 -14.90 5.88
CA ARG A 132 0.32 -14.81 6.93
C ARG A 132 0.83 -13.39 7.02
N TYR A 133 0.93 -12.88 8.23
CA TYR A 133 1.63 -11.64 8.52
C TYR A 133 3.13 -11.88 8.44
N GLY A 134 3.86 -10.94 7.85
CA GLY A 134 5.30 -11.00 7.67
C GLY A 134 5.97 -9.67 7.89
N LEU A 135 7.23 -9.73 8.29
CA LEU A 135 8.12 -8.59 8.43
C LEU A 135 9.17 -8.65 7.34
N MET A 136 9.37 -7.53 6.66
CA MET A 136 10.49 -7.27 5.78
C MET A 136 11.55 -6.51 6.57
N LEU A 137 12.77 -6.98 6.56
CA LEU A 137 13.87 -6.38 7.30
C LEU A 137 14.89 -5.77 6.34
N ASN A 138 15.56 -4.74 6.80
CA ASN A 138 16.80 -4.28 6.20
C ASN A 138 17.98 -5.19 6.58
N GLU A 139 19.13 -4.99 5.95
CA GLU A 139 20.36 -5.74 6.20
C GLU A 139 20.88 -5.60 7.63
N ASP A 140 20.55 -4.50 8.28
CA ASP A 140 20.86 -4.26 9.71
C ASP A 140 19.87 -4.92 10.69
N GLY A 141 18.87 -5.64 10.14
CA GLY A 141 17.84 -6.32 10.93
C GLY A 141 16.70 -5.42 11.40
N MET A 142 16.69 -4.14 11.04
CA MET A 142 15.58 -3.24 11.36
C MET A 142 14.41 -3.45 10.43
N VAL A 143 13.19 -3.27 10.95
CA VAL A 143 11.97 -3.42 10.16
C VAL A 143 11.93 -2.38 9.04
N TYR A 144 11.83 -2.86 7.81
CA TYR A 144 11.68 -2.04 6.61
C TYR A 144 10.20 -1.79 6.29
N ASP A 145 9.42 -2.85 6.28
CA ASP A 145 7.96 -2.82 6.10
C ASP A 145 7.31 -4.08 6.69
N ASP A 146 6.00 -4.08 6.76
CA ASP A 146 5.22 -5.21 7.22
C ASP A 146 3.92 -5.35 6.42
N GLY A 147 3.33 -6.53 6.48
CA GLY A 147 2.05 -6.74 5.82
C GLY A 147 1.56 -8.17 5.88
N VAL A 148 0.41 -8.39 5.27
CA VAL A 148 -0.21 -9.71 5.15
C VAL A 148 -0.04 -10.20 3.72
N THR A 149 0.53 -11.38 3.58
CA THR A 149 0.61 -12.08 2.30
C THR A 149 -0.37 -13.24 2.28
N THR A 150 -1.13 -13.35 1.21
CA THR A 150 -2.14 -14.38 0.97
C THR A 150 -1.68 -15.27 -0.18
N ARG A 151 -1.70 -16.58 -0.01
CA ARG A 151 -1.46 -17.53 -1.11
C ARG A 151 -2.78 -17.83 -1.83
N LEU A 152 -2.89 -17.30 -3.05
CA LEU A 152 -4.10 -17.43 -3.87
C LEU A 152 -4.14 -18.75 -4.64
N ASP A 153 -2.97 -19.21 -5.12
CA ASP A 153 -2.79 -20.46 -5.85
C ASP A 153 -1.36 -20.98 -5.63
N GLU A 154 -0.99 -22.08 -6.27
CA GLU A 154 0.32 -22.73 -6.11
C GLU A 154 1.47 -21.72 -6.27
N ASN A 155 1.45 -20.94 -7.35
CA ASN A 155 2.48 -19.97 -7.73
C ASN A 155 1.97 -18.53 -7.77
N HIS A 156 0.92 -18.23 -6.98
CA HIS A 156 0.28 -16.92 -6.99
C HIS A 156 0.03 -16.41 -5.57
N TYR A 157 0.59 -15.25 -5.27
CA TYR A 157 0.43 -14.57 -4.00
C TYR A 157 -0.03 -13.13 -4.21
N ILE A 158 -0.72 -12.58 -3.23
CA ILE A 158 -0.94 -11.16 -3.10
C ILE A 158 -0.46 -10.70 -1.74
N MET A 159 0.37 -9.69 -1.69
CA MET A 159 0.87 -9.12 -0.45
C MET A 159 0.39 -7.70 -0.26
N THR A 160 0.20 -7.32 0.99
CA THR A 160 -0.04 -5.93 1.39
C THR A 160 1.22 -5.33 1.97
N THR A 161 1.34 -4.01 1.88
CA THR A 161 2.41 -3.20 2.47
C THR A 161 1.78 -2.06 3.26
N THR A 162 2.58 -1.34 4.04
CA THR A 162 2.13 -0.05 4.57
C THR A 162 1.80 0.92 3.45
N THR A 163 0.91 1.88 3.71
CA THR A 163 0.50 2.89 2.72
C THR A 163 1.69 3.70 2.21
N GLY A 164 2.51 4.19 3.10
CA GLY A 164 3.68 5.01 2.76
C GLY A 164 4.84 4.22 2.16
N GLY A 165 4.96 2.93 2.49
CA GLY A 165 6.03 2.04 2.03
C GLY A 165 5.81 1.42 0.66
N ALA A 166 4.58 1.46 0.10
CA ALA A 166 4.19 0.68 -1.06
C ALA A 166 5.15 0.78 -2.26
N ALA A 167 5.54 1.98 -2.65
CA ALA A 167 6.43 2.20 -3.79
C ALA A 167 7.87 1.73 -3.48
N ASN A 168 8.35 1.99 -2.26
CA ASN A 168 9.70 1.61 -1.85
C ASN A 168 9.84 0.10 -1.73
N VAL A 169 8.82 -0.57 -1.19
CA VAL A 169 8.79 -2.04 -1.10
C VAL A 169 8.82 -2.65 -2.49
N LEU A 170 7.95 -2.21 -3.40
CA LEU A 170 7.95 -2.72 -4.78
C LEU A 170 9.32 -2.50 -5.45
N GLY A 171 9.86 -1.27 -5.38
CA GLY A 171 11.16 -0.96 -5.97
C GLY A 171 12.30 -1.84 -5.41
N LYS A 172 12.30 -2.11 -4.08
CA LYS A 172 13.29 -3.00 -3.46
C LYS A 172 13.11 -4.46 -3.90
N LEU A 173 11.88 -4.93 -4.05
CA LEU A 173 11.60 -6.28 -4.57
C LEU A 173 12.06 -6.44 -6.03
N GLU A 174 11.81 -5.42 -6.87
CA GLU A 174 12.27 -5.38 -8.26
C GLU A 174 13.79 -5.33 -8.35
N ASP A 175 14.45 -4.56 -7.48
CA ASP A 175 15.90 -4.48 -7.39
C ASP A 175 16.50 -5.86 -7.07
N TYR A 176 15.98 -6.55 -6.07
CA TYR A 176 16.42 -7.91 -5.72
C TYR A 176 16.29 -8.89 -6.89
N LEU A 177 15.17 -8.86 -7.63
CA LEU A 177 15.00 -9.73 -8.79
C LEU A 177 15.92 -9.39 -9.97
N GLN A 178 16.32 -8.12 -10.09
CA GLN A 178 17.19 -7.70 -11.19
C GLN A 178 18.68 -7.83 -10.86
N THR A 179 19.07 -7.75 -9.61
CA THR A 179 20.47 -7.68 -9.19
C THR A 179 20.95 -8.89 -8.41
N GLU A 180 20.17 -9.34 -7.42
CA GLU A 180 20.59 -10.40 -6.50
C GLU A 180 20.15 -11.80 -6.97
N TRP A 181 18.94 -11.90 -7.52
CA TRP A 181 18.33 -13.20 -7.90
C TRP A 181 17.67 -13.15 -9.29
N PRO A 182 18.41 -12.78 -10.34
CA PRO A 182 17.85 -12.65 -11.69
C PRO A 182 17.44 -14.00 -12.31
N GLU A 183 17.86 -15.11 -11.70
CA GLU A 183 17.51 -16.47 -12.11
C GLU A 183 16.10 -16.90 -11.68
N LEU A 184 15.48 -16.19 -10.74
CA LEU A 184 14.15 -16.57 -10.23
C LEU A 184 13.04 -16.19 -11.22
N ASP A 185 12.16 -17.14 -11.50
CA ASP A 185 10.94 -16.92 -12.29
C ASP A 185 9.86 -16.30 -11.43
N VAL A 186 9.90 -14.96 -11.29
CA VAL A 186 8.96 -14.19 -10.47
C VAL A 186 8.54 -12.91 -11.18
N PHE A 187 7.24 -12.63 -11.19
CA PHE A 187 6.64 -11.42 -11.75
C PHE A 187 5.96 -10.63 -10.65
N LEU A 188 6.28 -9.35 -10.56
CA LEU A 188 5.73 -8.40 -9.59
C LEU A 188 4.84 -7.38 -10.31
N THR A 189 3.66 -7.14 -9.76
CA THR A 189 2.77 -6.12 -10.30
C THR A 189 2.09 -5.34 -9.18
N SER A 190 2.19 -4.01 -9.20
CA SER A 190 1.39 -3.18 -8.30
C SER A 190 -0.07 -3.26 -8.68
N VAL A 191 -0.90 -3.74 -7.75
CA VAL A 191 -2.35 -3.84 -7.92
C VAL A 191 -3.12 -3.01 -6.88
N THR A 192 -2.45 -2.03 -6.29
CA THR A 192 -3.02 -1.16 -5.25
C THR A 192 -4.33 -0.52 -5.71
N ASP A 193 -4.36 0.03 -6.91
CA ASP A 193 -5.52 0.75 -7.44
C ASP A 193 -6.61 -0.18 -8.02
N HIS A 194 -6.34 -1.49 -8.11
CA HIS A 194 -7.31 -2.48 -8.60
C HIS A 194 -8.31 -2.94 -7.53
N PHE A 195 -8.02 -2.67 -6.26
CA PHE A 195 -8.83 -3.16 -5.14
C PHE A 195 -9.28 -2.04 -4.22
N SER A 196 -10.58 -1.97 -3.99
CA SER A 196 -11.13 -1.33 -2.80
C SER A 196 -11.04 -2.32 -1.65
N THR A 197 -10.44 -1.90 -0.54
CA THR A 197 -10.25 -2.77 0.63
C THR A 197 -10.92 -2.15 1.83
N VAL A 198 -11.80 -2.91 2.47
CA VAL A 198 -12.54 -2.47 3.64
C VAL A 198 -12.27 -3.45 4.77
N SER A 199 -11.80 -2.93 5.90
CA SER A 199 -11.71 -3.70 7.14
C SER A 199 -13.02 -3.54 7.92
N VAL A 200 -13.63 -4.67 8.28
CA VAL A 200 -14.81 -4.71 9.17
C VAL A 200 -14.40 -5.45 10.44
N CYS A 201 -14.30 -4.74 11.54
CA CYS A 201 -13.80 -5.26 12.81
C CYS A 201 -14.84 -5.18 13.92
N GLY A 202 -14.56 -5.86 15.02
CA GLY A 202 -15.40 -5.87 16.23
C GLY A 202 -16.31 -7.10 16.37
N PRO A 203 -16.91 -7.31 17.54
CA PRO A 203 -17.65 -8.54 17.87
C PRO A 203 -18.87 -8.80 16.97
N ASN A 204 -19.45 -7.77 16.36
CA ASN A 204 -20.57 -7.92 15.45
C ASN A 204 -20.17 -7.94 13.95
N SER A 205 -18.88 -7.95 13.60
CA SER A 205 -18.41 -7.89 12.21
C SER A 205 -18.99 -9.00 11.35
N ARG A 206 -18.92 -10.26 11.79
CA ARG A 206 -19.49 -11.41 11.06
C ARG A 206 -21.00 -11.30 10.88
N LYS A 207 -21.74 -10.82 11.92
CA LYS A 207 -23.18 -10.60 11.84
C LYS A 207 -23.57 -9.57 10.78
N ILE A 208 -22.74 -8.53 10.62
CA ILE A 208 -22.93 -7.51 9.58
C ILE A 208 -22.63 -8.10 8.21
N LEU A 209 -21.49 -8.77 8.05
CA LEU A 209 -21.08 -9.39 6.79
C LEU A 209 -22.07 -10.46 6.32
N ASN A 210 -22.63 -11.27 7.20
CA ASN A 210 -23.67 -12.25 6.86
C ASN A 210 -24.91 -11.63 6.21
N LYS A 211 -25.23 -10.36 6.51
CA LYS A 211 -26.33 -9.65 5.83
C LYS A 211 -25.99 -9.20 4.43
N ILE A 212 -24.69 -8.94 4.18
CA ILE A 212 -24.19 -8.42 2.90
C ILE A 212 -23.81 -9.57 1.97
N ILE A 213 -23.31 -10.68 2.54
CA ILE A 213 -22.84 -11.87 1.84
C ILE A 213 -23.55 -13.11 2.40
N PRO A 214 -24.88 -13.24 2.23
CA PRO A 214 -25.65 -14.29 2.87
C PRO A 214 -25.32 -15.71 2.40
N ASN A 215 -24.68 -15.83 1.24
CA ASN A 215 -24.34 -17.14 0.64
C ASN A 215 -22.95 -17.64 1.04
N LEU A 216 -22.21 -16.91 1.89
CA LEU A 216 -20.91 -17.31 2.41
C LEU A 216 -21.05 -17.67 3.88
N ASP A 217 -20.66 -18.89 4.22
CA ASP A 217 -20.51 -19.30 5.62
C ASP A 217 -19.25 -18.62 6.20
N LEU A 218 -19.49 -17.71 7.15
CA LEU A 218 -18.48 -16.94 7.86
C LEU A 218 -18.19 -17.51 9.27
N SER A 219 -18.60 -18.75 9.57
CA SER A 219 -18.23 -19.42 10.83
C SER A 219 -16.72 -19.58 10.97
N ASP A 220 -16.25 -19.81 12.19
CA ASP A 220 -14.82 -20.01 12.45
C ASP A 220 -14.29 -21.30 11.80
N GLU A 221 -15.14 -22.29 11.62
CA GLU A 221 -14.85 -23.54 10.95
C GLU A 221 -14.68 -23.34 9.44
N SER A 222 -15.55 -22.53 8.84
CA SER A 222 -15.57 -22.29 7.40
C SER A 222 -14.58 -21.24 6.96
N LEU A 223 -14.41 -20.17 7.74
CA LEU A 223 -13.46 -19.07 7.51
C LEU A 223 -12.61 -18.86 8.77
N PRO A 224 -11.65 -19.75 9.05
CA PRO A 224 -10.78 -19.62 10.21
C PRO A 224 -9.86 -18.39 10.09
N HIS A 225 -9.31 -17.97 11.22
CA HIS A 225 -8.35 -16.87 11.29
C HIS A 225 -7.21 -17.04 10.26
N MET A 226 -6.81 -15.96 9.63
CA MET A 226 -5.77 -15.93 8.58
C MET A 226 -6.08 -16.85 7.39
N SER A 227 -7.32 -16.83 6.95
CA SER A 227 -7.77 -17.46 5.71
C SER A 227 -8.64 -16.50 4.90
N PHE A 228 -8.87 -16.84 3.64
CA PHE A 228 -9.79 -16.10 2.81
C PHE A 228 -10.70 -17.01 1.99
N LYS A 229 -11.82 -16.48 1.56
CA LYS A 229 -12.71 -17.08 0.58
C LYS A 229 -13.15 -16.07 -0.47
N TYR A 230 -13.43 -16.56 -1.66
CA TYR A 230 -14.09 -15.75 -2.67
C TYR A 230 -15.59 -15.66 -2.39
N ALA A 231 -16.13 -14.47 -2.57
CA ALA A 231 -17.54 -14.18 -2.38
C ALA A 231 -18.03 -13.19 -3.44
N HIS A 232 -19.33 -12.89 -3.41
CA HIS A 232 -19.91 -11.85 -4.23
C HIS A 232 -20.79 -10.93 -3.38
N ILE A 233 -20.62 -9.63 -3.55
CA ILE A 233 -21.52 -8.60 -3.04
C ILE A 233 -22.32 -8.10 -4.25
N GLY A 234 -23.55 -8.61 -4.40
CA GLY A 234 -24.31 -8.42 -5.65
C GLY A 234 -23.56 -9.05 -6.84
N LYS A 235 -23.18 -8.21 -7.81
CA LYS A 235 -22.40 -8.65 -9.00
C LYS A 235 -20.88 -8.53 -8.82
N ILE A 236 -20.41 -7.97 -7.70
CA ILE A 236 -19.00 -7.69 -7.48
C ILE A 236 -18.35 -8.90 -6.82
N LYS A 237 -17.35 -9.47 -7.48
CA LYS A 237 -16.50 -10.51 -6.89
C LYS A 237 -15.58 -9.87 -5.85
N CYS A 238 -15.51 -10.45 -4.68
CA CYS A 238 -14.64 -10.00 -3.60
C CYS A 238 -13.90 -11.18 -2.93
N ARG A 239 -12.92 -10.85 -2.12
CA ARG A 239 -12.25 -11.77 -1.16
C ARG A 239 -12.62 -11.33 0.25
N VAL A 240 -12.93 -12.27 1.10
CA VAL A 240 -13.31 -12.07 2.50
C VAL A 240 -12.42 -12.91 3.38
#